data_f80d5727c76f8b848f2202b8051c4bbf
#
_entry.id   f80d5727c76f8b848f2202b8051c4bbf
#
_cell.length_a   1.000
_cell.length_b   1.000
_cell.length_c   1.000
_cell.angle_alpha   90.00
_cell.angle_beta   90.00
_cell.angle_gamma   90.00
#
_symmetry.space_group_name_H-M   'P 1'
#
loop_
_entity.id
_entity.type
_entity.pdbx_description
1 polymer ?
#
loop_
_entity_poly.entity_id
_entity_poly.type
_entity_poly.pdbx_seq_one_letter_code
_entity_poly.pdbx_strand_id
1 'polypeptide(L)'
;NYHSSHASLMVTLNYYHNKSEKYVTGNRNNYLHCLACMYNRYGVPQEEAAAFIKSQFTDLPEDEMDALIGSAYGHNEEFDTRKLNSTQKRM
;
A
#
# COMPACT_ATOMS: atom_id res chain seq x y z
N ASN A 1 19.16 4.92 -4.04
CA ASN A 1 18.42 3.95 -4.80
C ASN A 1 17.67 2.99 -3.90
N TYR A 2 16.39 3.00 -4.02
CA TYR A 2 15.54 2.22 -3.15
C TYR A 2 15.24 0.86 -3.77
N HIS A 3 15.52 -0.18 -3.03
CA HIS A 3 15.23 -1.53 -3.46
C HIS A 3 14.30 -2.20 -2.48
N SER A 4 13.29 -2.85 -3.00
CA SER A 4 12.37 -3.60 -2.19
C SER A 4 12.02 -4.89 -2.90
N SER A 5 12.04 -5.99 -2.18
CA SER A 5 11.63 -7.26 -2.75
C SER A 5 10.14 -7.26 -3.08
N HIS A 6 9.42 -6.25 -2.60
CA HIS A 6 7.98 -6.15 -2.83
C HIS A 6 7.61 -5.00 -3.76
N ALA A 7 8.59 -4.39 -4.43
CA ALA A 7 8.31 -3.21 -5.26
C ALA A 7 7.30 -3.54 -6.36
N SER A 8 7.51 -4.67 -7.03
CA SER A 8 6.61 -5.06 -8.12
C SER A 8 5.21 -5.33 -7.61
N LEU A 9 5.10 -5.96 -6.45
CA LEU A 9 3.81 -6.21 -5.83
C LEU A 9 3.11 -4.90 -5.49
N MET A 10 3.84 -3.94 -4.92
CA MET A 10 3.24 -2.67 -4.55
C MET A 10 2.75 -1.90 -5.77
N VAL A 11 3.52 -1.93 -6.86
CA VAL A 11 3.09 -1.27 -8.10
C VAL A 11 1.80 -1.91 -8.61
N THR A 12 1.73 -3.23 -8.57
CA THR A 12 0.55 -3.94 -9.04
C THR A 12 -0.66 -3.63 -8.19
N LEU A 13 -0.50 -3.63 -6.88
CA LEU A 13 -1.61 -3.33 -5.98
C LEU A 13 -2.06 -1.88 -6.13
N ASN A 14 -1.13 -0.97 -6.32
CA ASN A 14 -1.47 0.42 -6.54
C ASN A 14 -2.30 0.58 -7.82
N TYR A 15 -1.92 -0.15 -8.84
CA TYR A 15 -2.65 -0.12 -10.11
C TYR A 15 -4.10 -0.57 -9.92
N TYR A 16 -4.30 -1.69 -9.23
CA TYR A 16 -5.64 -2.19 -9.00
C TYR A 16 -6.46 -1.28 -8.10
N HIS A 17 -5.82 -0.74 -7.06
CA HIS A 17 -6.52 0.17 -6.15
C HIS A 17 -6.98 1.41 -6.90
N ASN A 18 -6.16 1.92 -7.81
CA ASN A 18 -6.48 3.11 -8.56
C ASN A 18 -7.64 2.91 -9.52
N LYS A 19 -7.98 1.68 -9.83
CA LYS A 19 -9.15 1.41 -10.65
C LYS A 19 -10.45 1.61 -9.89
N SER A 20 -10.43 1.36 -8.58
CA SER A 20 -11.65 1.46 -7.78
C SER A 20 -11.73 2.76 -7.00
N GLU A 21 -10.61 3.39 -6.71
CA GLU A 21 -10.55 4.62 -5.94
C GLU A 21 -9.66 5.62 -6.65
N LYS A 22 -9.89 6.90 -6.41
CA LYS A 22 -9.07 7.93 -7.01
C LYS A 22 -8.38 8.75 -5.95
N TYR A 23 -7.14 9.11 -6.22
CA TYR A 23 -6.36 9.93 -5.33
C TYR A 23 -6.63 11.39 -5.67
N VAL A 24 -7.68 11.93 -5.07
CA VAL A 24 -8.12 13.32 -5.35
C VAL A 24 -8.36 14.03 -4.03
N THR A 25 -8.39 15.35 -4.10
CA THR A 25 -8.68 16.19 -2.93
C THR A 25 -9.97 15.71 -2.28
N GLY A 26 -9.92 15.54 -0.97
CA GLY A 26 -11.06 15.05 -0.22
C GLY A 26 -11.08 13.55 -0.04
N ASN A 27 -10.24 12.83 -0.77
CA ASN A 27 -10.16 11.38 -0.64
C ASN A 27 -8.75 10.87 -0.43
N ARG A 28 -7.77 11.77 -0.28
CA ARG A 28 -6.37 11.35 -0.24
C ARG A 28 -6.04 10.47 0.95
N ASN A 29 -6.48 10.88 2.13
CA ASN A 29 -6.19 10.09 3.32
C ASN A 29 -6.82 8.71 3.24
N ASN A 30 -8.08 8.65 2.81
CA ASN A 30 -8.76 7.38 2.69
C ASN A 30 -8.10 6.49 1.64
N TYR A 31 -7.72 7.08 0.51
CA TYR A 31 -7.07 6.34 -0.56
C TYR A 31 -5.78 5.68 -0.06
N LEU A 32 -4.94 6.46 0.62
CA LEU A 32 -3.66 5.95 1.09
C LEU A 32 -3.83 4.97 2.24
N HIS A 33 -4.81 5.19 3.12
CA HIS A 33 -5.07 4.25 4.19
C HIS A 33 -5.49 2.89 3.62
N CYS A 34 -6.39 2.90 2.66
CA CYS A 34 -6.83 1.66 2.03
C CYS A 34 -5.69 0.95 1.30
N LEU A 35 -4.85 1.74 0.64
CA LEU A 35 -3.70 1.18 -0.06
C LEU A 35 -2.74 0.52 0.94
N ALA A 36 -2.49 1.19 2.06
CA ALA A 36 -1.62 0.63 3.09
C ALA A 36 -2.22 -0.64 3.68
N CYS A 37 -3.55 -0.67 3.84
CA CYS A 37 -4.21 -1.89 4.31
C CYS A 37 -4.01 -3.04 3.32
N MET A 38 -4.06 -2.76 2.04
CA MET A 38 -3.78 -3.78 1.04
C MET A 38 -2.35 -4.29 1.17
N TYR A 39 -1.40 -3.38 1.33
CA TYR A 39 -0.01 -3.79 1.50
C TYR A 39 0.15 -4.69 2.72
N ASN A 40 -0.52 -4.33 3.81
CA ASN A 40 -0.48 -5.16 5.02
C ASN A 40 -0.99 -6.57 4.74
N ARG A 41 -2.14 -6.68 4.09
CA ARG A 41 -2.73 -7.97 3.81
C ARG A 41 -1.87 -8.82 2.88
N TYR A 42 -1.15 -8.20 1.98
CA TYR A 42 -0.32 -8.92 1.02
C TYR A 42 1.11 -9.15 1.51
N GLY A 43 1.38 -8.81 2.76
CA GLY A 43 2.67 -9.16 3.37
C GLY A 43 3.81 -8.20 3.07
N VAL A 44 3.51 -6.97 2.67
CA VAL A 44 4.55 -5.97 2.46
C VAL A 44 4.95 -5.42 3.83
N PRO A 45 6.24 -5.48 4.21
CA PRO A 45 6.64 -4.91 5.48
C PRO A 45 6.30 -3.44 5.58
N GLN A 46 5.95 -2.99 6.78
CA GLN A 46 5.49 -1.61 6.98
C GLN A 46 6.51 -0.60 6.50
N GLU A 47 7.78 -0.81 6.78
CA GLU A 47 8.80 0.16 6.39
C GLU A 47 8.95 0.25 4.86
N GLU A 48 8.77 -0.86 4.16
CA GLU A 48 8.80 -0.83 2.69
C GLU A 48 7.60 -0.11 2.15
N ALA A 49 6.43 -0.38 2.73
CA ALA A 49 5.21 0.31 2.32
C ALA A 49 5.32 1.80 2.55
N ALA A 50 5.85 2.20 3.70
CA ALA A 50 5.99 3.62 4.03
C ALA A 50 6.93 4.31 3.04
N ALA A 51 8.06 3.69 2.74
CA ALA A 51 9.02 4.27 1.81
C ALA A 51 8.41 4.43 0.43
N PHE A 52 7.68 3.41 -0.02
CA PHE A 52 7.08 3.45 -1.35
C PHE A 52 5.98 4.52 -1.43
N ILE A 53 5.11 4.55 -0.44
CA ILE A 53 4.00 5.52 -0.43
C ILE A 53 4.56 6.94 -0.40
N LYS A 54 5.57 7.18 0.44
CA LYS A 54 6.14 8.51 0.54
C LYS A 54 6.85 8.94 -0.73
N SER A 55 7.38 7.98 -1.50
CA SER A 55 8.04 8.31 -2.75
C SER A 55 7.05 8.58 -3.86
N GLN A 56 5.85 8.02 -3.79
CA GLN A 56 4.86 8.16 -4.84
C GLN A 56 3.86 9.29 -4.58
N PHE A 57 3.60 9.61 -3.33
CA PHE A 57 2.60 10.59 -2.96
C PHE A 57 3.27 11.63 -2.07
N THR A 58 3.56 12.80 -2.63
CA THR A 58 4.38 13.79 -1.96
C THR A 58 3.59 15.01 -1.48
N ASP A 59 2.28 14.99 -1.63
CA ASP A 59 1.48 16.17 -1.32
C ASP A 59 0.77 16.12 0.04
N LEU A 60 1.07 15.14 0.86
CA LEU A 60 0.59 15.07 2.24
C LEU A 60 1.76 15.17 3.19
N PRO A 61 1.56 15.77 4.38
CA PRO A 61 2.63 15.82 5.37
C PRO A 61 3.09 14.42 5.78
N GLU A 62 4.36 14.30 6.07
CA GLU A 62 4.94 12.99 6.37
C GLU A 62 4.34 12.38 7.63
N ASP A 63 4.10 13.22 8.67
CA ASP A 63 3.54 12.71 9.90
C ASP A 63 2.10 12.22 9.70
N GLU A 64 1.37 12.82 8.79
CA GLU A 64 0.03 12.37 8.46
C GLU A 64 0.09 11.02 7.74
N MET A 65 1.04 10.86 6.84
CA MET A 65 1.25 9.58 6.17
C MET A 65 1.65 8.49 7.16
N ASP A 66 2.55 8.81 8.09
CA ASP A 66 2.97 7.86 9.11
C ASP A 66 1.80 7.39 9.95
N ALA A 67 0.90 8.31 10.29
CA ALA A 67 -0.26 7.97 11.12
C ALA A 67 -1.20 7.02 10.40
N LEU A 68 -1.48 7.28 9.13
CA LEU A 68 -2.40 6.41 8.42
C LEU A 68 -1.78 5.05 8.08
N ILE A 69 -0.48 5.03 7.82
CA ILE A 69 0.20 3.76 7.58
C ILE A 69 0.24 2.94 8.86
N GLY A 70 0.56 3.60 9.98
CA GLY A 70 0.55 2.91 11.27
C GLY A 70 -0.81 2.35 11.62
N SER A 71 -1.86 3.10 11.32
CA SER A 71 -3.22 2.63 11.55
C SER A 71 -3.52 1.38 10.71
N ALA A 72 -3.12 1.41 9.45
CA ALA A 72 -3.36 0.28 8.56
C ALA A 72 -2.62 -0.96 9.03
N TYR A 73 -1.37 -0.79 9.48
CA TYR A 73 -0.55 -1.92 9.90
C TYR A 73 -0.85 -2.36 11.33
N GLY A 74 -1.73 -1.64 12.01
CA GLY A 74 -2.21 -2.08 13.30
C GLY A 74 -3.04 -3.35 13.23
N HIS A 75 -3.50 -3.71 12.05
CA HIS A 75 -4.25 -4.95 11.85
C HIS A 75 -3.29 -6.10 11.62
N ASN A 76 -2.52 -6.44 12.64
CA ASN A 76 -1.48 -7.47 12.53
C ASN A 76 -2.03 -8.82 12.12
N GLU A 77 -3.23 -9.13 12.54
CA GLU A 77 -3.83 -10.44 12.27
C GLU A 77 -4.11 -10.63 10.78
N GLU A 78 -4.15 -9.53 10.03
CA GLU A 78 -4.40 -9.61 8.59
C GLU A 78 -3.12 -9.62 7.77
N PHE A 79 -1.98 -9.47 8.42
CA PHE A 79 -0.71 -9.37 7.70
C PHE A 79 -0.43 -10.65 6.93
N ASP A 80 -0.13 -10.50 5.65
CA ASP A 80 0.28 -11.60 4.78
C ASP A 80 -0.81 -12.68 4.65
N THR A 81 -2.07 -12.26 4.71
CA THR A 81 -3.18 -13.20 4.58
C THR A 81 -3.72 -13.29 3.15
N ARG A 82 -3.20 -12.47 2.25
CA ARG A 82 -3.64 -12.45 0.86
C ARG A 82 -2.47 -12.61 -0.08
N LYS A 83 -2.72 -13.26 -1.21
CA LYS A 83 -1.72 -13.41 -2.27
C LYS A 83 -2.36 -13.05 -3.58
N LEU A 84 -1.57 -12.48 -4.48
CA LEU A 84 -2.04 -12.29 -5.83
C LEU A 84 -2.20 -13.64 -6.50
N ASN A 85 -3.29 -13.76 -7.21
CA ASN A 85 -3.64 -15.02 -7.83
C ASN A 85 -3.12 -15.12 -9.24
N SER A 86 -2.21 -14.27 -9.60
CA SER A 86 -1.73 -14.19 -10.97
C SER A 86 -1.00 -15.43 -11.40
N THR A 87 -0.41 -16.10 -10.46
CA THR A 87 0.32 -17.30 -10.80
C THR A 87 -0.56 -18.45 -11.13
N GLN A 88 -1.75 -18.25 -10.81
CA GLN A 88 -2.67 -19.29 -11.11
C GLN A 88 -3.06 -19.19 -12.49
N LYS A 89 -2.52 -18.56 -12.87
CA LYS A 89 -2.78 -18.36 -13.96
C LYS A 89 -1.98 -18.70 -14.94
N ARG A 90 -1.55 -19.21 -14.25
CA ARG A 90 -1.04 -19.47 -14.82
C ARG A 90 -0.87 -19.99 -15.21
N MET A 91 -0.80 -20.11 -15.28
CA MET A 91 -0.70 -20.21 -15.34
C MET A 91 -0.62 -20.44 -15.63
#